data_3b05652f08982c5bc5ffad680e3b265e
#
_entry.id   3b05652f08982c5bc5ffad680e3b265e
#
_cell.length_a   1.000
_cell.length_b   1.000
_cell.length_c   1.000
_cell.angle_alpha   90.00
_cell.angle_beta   90.00
_cell.angle_gamma   90.00
#
_symmetry.space_group_name_H-M   'P 1'
#
loop_
_entity.id
_entity.type
_entity.pdbx_description
1 polymer ?
#
loop_
_entity_poly.entity_id
_entity_poly.type
_entity_poly.pdbx_seq_one_letter_code
_entity_poly.pdbx_strand_id
1 'polypeptide(L)'
;MEAFINWVNGVVWGPPMLGLLLLTGLYLSIGLKGLSVIRIPYAIKQLLRKRSPEEKEEEGDVSPFAALMTALSSTIGTGNIAGVAAAIAIGGPGAVFWMWVTAVVGTATKFSEGVLAVKYREVDANGNRVGGPMYYIKNGLGLSLIHI
;
A
#
# COMPACT_ATOMS: atom_id res chain seq x y z
N MET A 1 29.98 15.07 10.17
CA MET A 1 29.24 14.12 9.33
C MET A 1 28.07 13.47 10.10
N GLU A 2 28.31 12.95 11.30
CA GLU A 2 27.26 12.34 12.16
C GLU A 2 26.12 13.28 12.49
N ALA A 3 26.37 14.55 12.81
CA ALA A 3 25.32 15.53 13.11
C ALA A 3 24.37 15.76 11.92
N PHE A 4 24.91 15.79 10.71
CA PHE A 4 24.12 15.94 9.49
C PHE A 4 23.29 14.68 9.22
N ILE A 5 23.86 13.49 9.40
CA ILE A 5 23.14 12.22 9.24
C ILE A 5 21.99 12.12 10.27
N ASN A 6 22.26 12.48 11.53
CA ASN A 6 21.26 12.48 12.59
C ASN A 6 20.14 13.50 12.33
N TRP A 7 20.46 14.66 11.81
CA TRP A 7 19.47 15.67 11.42
C TRP A 7 18.59 15.16 10.26
N VAL A 8 19.20 14.62 9.20
CA VAL A 8 18.45 14.03 8.07
C VAL A 8 17.55 12.90 8.56
N ASN A 9 18.08 12.01 9.39
CA ASN A 9 17.31 10.91 9.97
C ASN A 9 16.12 11.42 10.81
N GLY A 10 16.33 12.47 11.60
CA GLY A 10 15.26 13.11 12.40
C GLY A 10 14.17 13.76 11.56
N VAL A 11 14.50 14.28 10.37
CA VAL A 11 13.51 14.83 9.43
C VAL A 11 12.78 13.71 8.68
N VAL A 12 13.51 12.73 8.16
CA VAL A 12 12.96 11.64 7.32
C VAL A 12 12.09 10.68 8.14
N TRP A 13 12.51 10.36 9.38
CA TRP A 13 11.76 9.45 10.27
C TRP A 13 11.05 10.15 11.41
N GLY A 14 11.10 11.47 11.44
CA GLY A 14 10.53 12.30 12.49
C GLY A 14 9.10 12.76 12.23
N PRO A 15 8.60 13.66 13.09
CA PRO A 15 7.24 14.20 13.03
C PRO A 15 6.82 14.77 11.67
N PRO A 16 7.69 15.44 10.86
CA PRO A 16 7.30 15.97 9.57
C PRO A 16 6.84 14.89 8.59
N MET A 17 7.61 13.80 8.46
CA MET A 17 7.25 12.70 7.57
C MET A 17 6.02 11.94 8.08
N LEU A 18 5.95 11.69 9.39
CA LEU A 18 4.77 11.04 9.99
C LEU A 18 3.52 11.87 9.77
N GLY A 19 3.61 13.20 9.94
CA GLY A 19 2.53 14.13 9.66
C GLY A 19 2.08 14.08 8.20
N LEU A 20 3.03 14.09 7.27
CA LEU A 20 2.74 14.01 5.84
C LEU A 20 2.06 12.69 5.47
N LEU A 21 2.52 11.56 6.00
CA LEU A 21 1.91 10.25 5.75
C LEU A 21 0.47 10.17 6.30
N LEU A 22 0.25 10.66 7.52
CA LEU A 22 -1.09 10.68 8.13
C LEU A 22 -2.04 11.63 7.39
N LEU A 23 -1.59 12.83 7.04
CA LEU A 23 -2.39 13.80 6.28
C LEU A 23 -2.75 13.28 4.90
N THR A 24 -1.81 12.65 4.20
CA THR A 24 -2.07 12.03 2.89
C THR A 24 -3.09 10.90 3.01
N GLY A 25 -2.93 10.01 3.99
CA GLY A 25 -3.88 8.93 4.23
C GLY A 25 -5.27 9.45 4.64
N LEU A 26 -5.35 10.48 5.46
CA LEU A 26 -6.59 11.14 5.84
C LEU A 26 -7.28 11.80 4.63
N TYR A 27 -6.52 12.56 3.84
CA TYR A 27 -7.00 13.16 2.61
C TYR A 27 -7.59 12.13 1.65
N LEU A 28 -6.90 11.03 1.42
CA LEU A 28 -7.38 9.92 0.59
C LEU A 28 -8.60 9.23 1.21
N SER A 29 -8.65 9.05 2.53
CA SER A 29 -9.79 8.45 3.22
C SER A 29 -11.07 9.29 3.04
N ILE A 30 -10.94 10.61 3.13
CA ILE A 30 -12.05 11.56 2.91
C ILE A 30 -12.43 11.56 1.43
N GLY A 31 -11.46 11.68 0.52
CA GLY A 31 -11.69 11.68 -0.93
C GLY A 31 -12.36 10.41 -1.44
N LEU A 32 -12.01 9.27 -0.88
CA LEU A 32 -12.61 7.97 -1.19
C LEU A 32 -13.91 7.70 -0.40
N LYS A 33 -14.36 8.64 0.44
CA LYS A 33 -15.56 8.48 1.28
C LYS A 33 -15.55 7.18 2.10
N GLY A 34 -14.40 6.79 2.60
CA GLY A 34 -14.20 5.57 3.40
C GLY A 34 -14.35 4.26 2.62
N LEU A 35 -14.39 4.27 1.29
CA LEU A 35 -14.55 3.08 0.45
C LEU A 35 -13.53 1.98 0.77
N SER A 36 -12.31 2.34 1.11
CA SER A 36 -11.23 1.42 1.47
C SER A 36 -11.59 0.50 2.66
N VAL A 37 -12.37 1.01 3.61
CA VAL A 37 -12.81 0.24 4.80
C VAL A 37 -14.17 -0.40 4.56
N ILE A 38 -15.12 0.35 3.99
CA ILE A 38 -16.50 -0.13 3.76
C ILE A 38 -16.53 -1.34 2.81
N ARG A 39 -15.62 -1.42 1.86
CA ARG A 39 -15.54 -2.51 0.88
C ARG A 39 -14.74 -3.74 1.33
N ILE A 40 -14.18 -3.76 2.55
CA ILE A 40 -13.46 -4.92 3.07
C ILE A 40 -14.29 -6.22 3.02
N PRO A 41 -15.57 -6.26 3.46
CA PRO A 41 -16.36 -7.49 3.39
C PRO A 41 -16.55 -7.99 1.95
N TYR A 42 -16.74 -7.07 1.02
CA TYR A 42 -16.84 -7.41 -0.40
C TYR A 42 -15.52 -7.98 -0.94
N ALA A 43 -14.39 -7.37 -0.59
CA ALA A 43 -13.06 -7.85 -1.00
C ALA A 43 -12.78 -9.27 -0.47
N ILE A 44 -13.13 -9.55 0.79
CA ILE A 44 -13.02 -10.90 1.37
C ILE A 44 -13.89 -11.90 0.61
N LYS A 45 -15.13 -11.53 0.29
CA LYS A 45 -16.02 -12.38 -0.50
C LYS A 45 -15.44 -12.69 -1.89
N GLN A 46 -14.86 -11.70 -2.55
CA GLN A 46 -14.22 -11.89 -3.86
C GLN A 46 -12.95 -12.78 -3.77
N LEU A 47 -12.18 -12.65 -2.69
CA LEU A 47 -11.01 -13.47 -2.44
C LEU A 47 -11.35 -14.95 -2.30
N LEU A 48 -12.47 -15.25 -1.62
CA LEU A 48 -12.94 -16.61 -1.36
C LEU A 48 -13.82 -17.18 -2.49
N ARG A 49 -14.17 -16.36 -3.47
CA ARG A 49 -14.98 -16.79 -4.61
C ARG A 49 -14.16 -17.70 -5.52
N LYS A 50 -14.71 -18.86 -5.85
CA LYS A 50 -14.17 -19.73 -6.91
C LYS A 50 -14.41 -19.06 -8.27
N ARG A 51 -13.35 -18.82 -9.03
CA ARG A 51 -13.47 -18.27 -10.39
C ARG A 51 -13.98 -19.33 -11.36
N SER A 52 -14.80 -18.89 -12.32
CA SER A 52 -15.16 -19.72 -13.49
C SER A 52 -13.93 -19.91 -14.41
N PRO A 53 -13.91 -20.96 -15.25
CA PRO A 53 -12.82 -21.14 -16.20
C PRO A 53 -12.62 -19.96 -17.15
N GLU A 54 -13.72 -19.34 -17.58
CA GLU A 54 -13.73 -18.17 -18.49
C GLU A 54 -13.14 -16.92 -17.84
N GLU A 55 -13.41 -16.68 -16.55
CA GLU A 55 -12.82 -15.55 -15.80
C GLU A 55 -11.31 -15.71 -15.55
N LYS A 56 -10.75 -16.89 -15.73
CA LYS A 56 -9.30 -17.13 -15.55
C LYS A 56 -8.48 -16.61 -16.72
N GLU A 57 -9.04 -16.53 -17.90
CA GLU A 57 -8.34 -16.08 -19.11
C GLU A 57 -8.32 -14.55 -19.27
N GLU A 58 -9.29 -13.83 -18.69
CA GLU A 58 -9.46 -12.39 -18.93
C GLU A 58 -8.80 -11.45 -17.91
N GLU A 59 -8.53 -11.87 -16.68
CA GLU A 59 -8.24 -10.93 -15.55
C GLU A 59 -6.80 -10.88 -15.06
N GLY A 60 -5.84 -11.55 -15.65
CA GLY A 60 -4.42 -11.48 -15.27
C GLY A 60 -3.80 -12.81 -14.89
N ASP A 61 -2.47 -12.81 -14.78
CA ASP A 61 -1.61 -13.99 -14.70
C ASP A 61 -1.68 -14.73 -13.36
N VAL A 62 -2.25 -14.10 -12.31
CA VAL A 62 -2.29 -14.67 -10.96
C VAL A 62 -3.69 -14.58 -10.33
N SER A 63 -4.04 -15.58 -9.51
CA SER A 63 -5.31 -15.55 -8.77
C SER A 63 -5.32 -14.46 -7.69
N PRO A 64 -6.50 -13.95 -7.26
CA PRO A 64 -6.59 -12.95 -6.19
C PRO A 64 -5.96 -13.42 -4.88
N PHE A 65 -6.08 -14.70 -4.57
CA PHE A 65 -5.45 -15.29 -3.40
C PHE A 65 -3.93 -15.30 -3.51
N ALA A 66 -3.38 -15.70 -4.67
CA ALA A 66 -1.94 -15.66 -4.92
C ALA A 66 -1.38 -14.24 -4.88
N ALA A 67 -2.10 -13.27 -5.47
CA ALA A 67 -1.74 -11.86 -5.41
C ALA A 67 -1.70 -11.34 -3.96
N LEU A 68 -2.71 -11.69 -3.14
CA LEU A 68 -2.72 -11.34 -1.72
C LEU A 68 -1.55 -11.98 -0.96
N MET A 69 -1.28 -13.26 -1.17
CA MET A 69 -0.16 -13.94 -0.51
C MET A 69 1.19 -13.33 -0.89
N THR A 70 1.38 -12.98 -2.16
CA THR A 70 2.58 -12.29 -2.63
C THR A 70 2.73 -10.91 -1.99
N ALA A 71 1.64 -10.14 -1.93
CA ALA A 71 1.65 -8.83 -1.29
C ALA A 71 1.96 -8.92 0.21
N LEU A 72 1.37 -9.88 0.93
CA LEU A 72 1.66 -10.12 2.34
C LEU A 72 3.12 -10.54 2.55
N SER A 73 3.62 -11.46 1.74
CA SER A 73 5.00 -11.95 1.82
C SER A 73 6.02 -10.81 1.60
N SER A 74 5.74 -9.88 0.70
CA SER A 74 6.62 -8.74 0.44
C SER A 74 6.51 -7.62 1.49
N THR A 75 5.40 -7.55 2.21
CA THR A 75 5.13 -6.47 3.17
C THR A 75 5.54 -6.84 4.61
N ILE A 76 5.45 -8.13 4.97
CA ILE A 76 5.80 -8.59 6.30
C ILE A 76 7.33 -8.61 6.44
N GLY A 77 7.85 -7.81 7.35
CA GLY A 77 9.27 -7.67 7.62
C GLY A 77 9.57 -7.54 9.12
N THR A 78 10.81 -7.27 9.46
CA THR A 78 11.25 -7.09 10.85
C THR A 78 10.49 -5.97 11.57
N GLY A 79 10.05 -4.93 10.88
CA GLY A 79 9.24 -3.86 11.43
C GLY A 79 7.89 -4.33 11.99
N ASN A 80 7.26 -5.31 11.33
CA ASN A 80 5.97 -5.86 11.77
C ASN A 80 6.10 -6.78 13.00
N ILE A 81 7.30 -7.28 13.27
CA ILE A 81 7.56 -8.19 14.40
C ILE A 81 8.31 -7.44 15.50
N ALA A 82 9.57 -7.11 15.29
CA ALA A 82 10.41 -6.45 16.30
C ALA A 82 10.00 -4.99 16.53
N GLY A 83 9.62 -4.25 15.49
CA GLY A 83 9.16 -2.87 15.61
C GLY A 83 7.87 -2.75 16.39
N VAL A 84 6.91 -3.64 16.17
CA VAL A 84 5.65 -3.68 16.95
C VAL A 84 5.92 -4.07 18.39
N ALA A 85 6.76 -5.07 18.64
CA ALA A 85 7.13 -5.48 19.99
C ALA A 85 7.81 -4.33 20.76
N ALA A 86 8.75 -3.62 20.13
CA ALA A 86 9.42 -2.46 20.71
C ALA A 86 8.44 -1.31 21.00
N ALA A 87 7.52 -1.03 20.08
CA ALA A 87 6.52 0.01 20.27
C ALA A 87 5.56 -0.31 21.44
N ILE A 88 5.17 -1.57 21.62
CA ILE A 88 4.36 -2.00 22.76
C ILE A 88 5.15 -1.91 24.06
N ALA A 89 6.43 -2.31 24.05
CA ALA A 89 7.30 -2.24 25.24
C ALA A 89 7.49 -0.81 25.74
N ILE A 90 7.59 0.16 24.82
CA ILE A 90 7.78 1.58 25.15
C ILE A 90 6.46 2.30 25.45
N GLY A 91 5.45 2.10 24.60
CA GLY A 91 4.18 2.83 24.63
C GLY A 91 3.03 2.11 25.34
N GLY A 92 3.26 0.89 25.82
CA GLY A 92 2.23 0.08 26.47
C GLY A 92 1.01 -0.21 25.60
N PRO A 93 -0.16 -0.50 26.21
CA PRO A 93 -1.40 -0.80 25.45
C PRO A 93 -1.85 0.32 24.52
N GLY A 94 -1.53 1.58 24.85
CA GLY A 94 -1.85 2.74 24.03
C GLY A 94 -1.21 2.70 22.64
N ALA A 95 -0.03 2.08 22.52
CA ALA A 95 0.63 1.90 21.22
C ALA A 95 -0.23 1.07 20.27
N VAL A 96 -0.85 -0.01 20.75
CA VAL A 96 -1.73 -0.88 19.94
C VAL A 96 -2.94 -0.11 19.41
N PHE A 97 -3.55 0.71 20.26
CA PHE A 97 -4.68 1.55 19.85
C PHE A 97 -4.28 2.50 18.71
N TRP A 98 -3.16 3.21 18.84
CA TRP A 98 -2.69 4.12 17.81
C TRP A 98 -2.24 3.41 16.53
N MET A 99 -1.70 2.19 16.63
CA MET A 99 -1.41 1.36 15.46
C MET A 99 -2.69 1.03 14.68
N TRP A 100 -3.79 0.73 15.35
CA TRP A 100 -5.07 0.49 14.67
C TRP A 100 -5.63 1.74 13.99
N VAL A 101 -5.55 2.88 14.67
CA VAL A 101 -5.97 4.17 14.07
C VAL A 101 -5.15 4.47 12.81
N THR A 102 -3.83 4.35 12.86
CA THR A 102 -2.97 4.56 11.70
C THR A 102 -3.19 3.52 10.61
N ALA A 103 -3.49 2.28 10.95
CA ALA A 103 -3.82 1.24 9.96
C ALA A 103 -5.09 1.57 9.19
N VAL A 104 -6.14 2.08 9.83
CA VAL A 104 -7.37 2.51 9.16
C VAL A 104 -7.07 3.62 8.13
N VAL A 105 -6.27 4.61 8.53
CA VAL A 105 -5.84 5.69 7.62
C VAL A 105 -4.95 5.17 6.50
N GLY A 106 -4.02 4.26 6.82
CA GLY A 106 -3.10 3.64 5.86
C GLY A 106 -3.78 2.76 4.81
N THR A 107 -4.94 2.14 5.13
CA THR A 107 -5.69 1.35 4.14
C THR A 107 -6.13 2.17 2.94
N ALA A 108 -6.46 3.45 3.10
CA ALA A 108 -6.84 4.32 1.98
C ALA A 108 -5.67 4.55 1.01
N THR A 109 -4.45 4.71 1.54
CA THR A 109 -3.25 4.87 0.72
C THR A 109 -2.97 3.61 -0.10
N LYS A 110 -3.01 2.43 0.53
CA LYS A 110 -2.81 1.15 -0.18
C LYS A 110 -3.92 0.84 -1.18
N PHE A 111 -5.16 1.16 -0.86
CA PHE A 111 -6.28 1.02 -1.79
C PHE A 111 -6.08 1.92 -3.03
N SER A 112 -5.70 3.18 -2.84
CA SER A 112 -5.42 4.12 -3.94
C SER A 112 -4.27 3.65 -4.81
N GLU A 113 -3.18 3.16 -4.21
CA GLU A 113 -2.03 2.59 -4.91
C GLU A 113 -2.46 1.41 -5.80
N GLY A 114 -3.24 0.48 -5.25
CA GLY A 114 -3.75 -0.66 -6.01
C GLY A 114 -4.66 -0.25 -7.19
N VAL A 115 -5.56 0.70 -6.96
CA VAL A 115 -6.44 1.22 -8.03
C VAL A 115 -5.63 1.90 -9.13
N LEU A 116 -4.63 2.71 -8.77
CA LEU A 116 -3.77 3.37 -9.75
C LEU A 116 -2.92 2.37 -10.53
N ALA A 117 -2.38 1.35 -9.86
CA ALA A 117 -1.60 0.29 -10.51
C ALA A 117 -2.41 -0.48 -11.55
N VAL A 118 -3.69 -0.75 -11.28
CA VAL A 118 -4.59 -1.41 -12.24
C VAL A 118 -5.02 -0.47 -13.36
N LYS A 119 -5.35 0.80 -13.01
CA LYS A 119 -5.84 1.79 -13.99
C LYS A 119 -4.81 2.13 -15.05
N TYR A 120 -3.54 2.24 -14.67
CA TYR A 120 -2.45 2.67 -15.55
C TYR A 120 -1.53 1.53 -15.96
N ARG A 121 -1.98 0.27 -15.84
CA ARG A 121 -1.24 -0.88 -16.33
C ARG A 121 -1.11 -0.86 -17.86
N GLU A 122 -0.01 -1.37 -18.35
CA GLU A 122 0.27 -1.56 -19.77
C GLU A 122 0.34 -3.07 -20.09
N VAL A 123 0.37 -3.39 -21.36
CA VAL A 123 0.66 -4.75 -21.85
C VAL A 123 2.05 -4.70 -22.48
N ASP A 124 2.96 -5.56 -22.06
CA ASP A 124 4.30 -5.64 -22.61
C ASP A 124 4.32 -6.32 -24.00
N ALA A 125 5.48 -6.34 -24.65
CA ALA A 125 5.66 -6.96 -25.95
C ALA A 125 5.35 -8.47 -25.97
N ASN A 126 5.33 -9.13 -24.80
CA ASN A 126 5.04 -10.56 -24.65
C ASN A 126 3.56 -10.83 -24.30
N GLY A 127 2.72 -9.79 -24.23
CA GLY A 127 1.33 -9.91 -23.86
C GLY A 127 1.04 -9.94 -22.37
N ASN A 128 2.08 -9.81 -21.50
CA ASN A 128 1.90 -9.80 -20.05
C ASN A 128 1.42 -8.43 -19.57
N ARG A 129 0.59 -8.42 -18.53
CA ARG A 129 0.12 -7.18 -17.90
C ARG A 129 1.14 -6.68 -16.89
N VAL A 130 1.68 -5.49 -17.12
CA VAL A 130 2.66 -4.82 -16.27
C VAL A 130 2.10 -3.54 -15.68
N GLY A 131 2.38 -3.27 -14.41
CA GLY A 131 1.83 -2.12 -13.70
C GLY A 131 2.67 -1.76 -12.49
N GLY A 132 2.19 -0.79 -11.72
CA GLY A 132 2.84 -0.33 -10.49
C GLY A 132 3.24 1.15 -10.53
N PRO A 133 4.05 1.61 -9.54
CA PRO A 133 4.38 3.02 -9.37
C PRO A 133 4.96 3.68 -10.62
N MET A 134 5.86 3.00 -11.31
CA MET A 134 6.50 3.53 -12.52
C MET A 134 5.47 3.84 -13.62
N TYR A 135 4.48 2.95 -13.79
CA TYR A 135 3.46 3.11 -14.84
C TYR A 135 2.46 4.21 -14.52
N TYR A 136 1.95 4.31 -13.29
CA TYR A 136 0.99 5.36 -12.97
C TYR A 136 1.63 6.75 -12.82
N ILE A 137 2.92 6.83 -12.49
CA ILE A 137 3.65 8.10 -12.51
C ILE A 137 3.89 8.53 -13.98
N LYS A 138 4.36 7.61 -14.84
CA LYS A 138 4.56 7.87 -16.26
C LYS A 138 3.25 8.27 -16.95
N ASN A 139 2.22 7.45 -16.83
CA ASN A 139 0.98 7.61 -17.57
C ASN A 139 -0.02 8.57 -16.95
N GLY A 140 0.04 8.74 -15.61
CA GLY A 140 -0.87 9.63 -14.88
C GLY A 140 -0.37 11.06 -14.73
N LEU A 141 0.93 11.24 -14.56
CA LEU A 141 1.57 12.56 -14.40
C LEU A 141 2.37 13.00 -15.63
N GLY A 142 2.55 12.14 -16.61
CA GLY A 142 3.38 12.43 -17.77
C GLY A 142 4.88 12.53 -17.45
N LEU A 143 5.29 12.02 -16.28
CA LEU A 143 6.68 12.08 -15.84
C LEU A 143 7.40 10.79 -16.23
N SER A 144 8.52 10.92 -16.94
CA SER A 144 9.40 9.79 -17.22
C SER A 144 10.34 9.56 -16.04
N LEU A 145 10.31 8.36 -15.45
CA LEU A 145 11.23 7.95 -14.39
C LEU A 145 12.58 7.42 -14.93
N ILE A 146 12.83 7.54 -16.24
CA ILE A 146 14.07 7.08 -16.85
C ILE A 146 15.28 7.94 -16.41
N HIS A 147 15.03 9.07 -15.77
CA HIS A 147 16.05 10.02 -15.32
C HIS A 147 16.24 10.08 -13.79
N ILE A 148 15.74 9.07 -13.03
CA ILE A 148 15.99 8.98 -11.58
C ILE A 148 16.93 7.80 -11.29
#